data_69913a7c0c85edd19985f7cf7b792732
#
_entry.id   69913a7c0c85edd19985f7cf7b792732
#
_cell.length_a   1.000
_cell.length_b   1.000
_cell.length_c   1.000
_cell.angle_alpha   90.00
_cell.angle_beta   90.00
_cell.angle_gamma   90.00
#
_symmetry.space_group_name_H-M   'P 1'
#
loop_
_entity.id
_entity.type
_entity.pdbx_description
1 polymer ?
#
loop_
_entity_poly.entity_id
_entity_poly.type
_entity_poly.pdbx_seq_one_letter_code
_entity_poly.pdbx_strand_id
1 'polypeptide(L)'
;MSAVNPRFSLRLAVAFFAGSVAVEMVNAQDGRTDARGSFGVPLQPFSLHETADASPRAEPIRVAYYAPRTQPALAPRAESAEDDLETTNAFREINSNRPVVVGDRAMLRNGIAYAPSQAPDNIKNAIWAVNTLRRKPYVWGGGHGSFNDYGYDCSGAVSFALHYAGLLDAPLPSNDFRRYGKRGRGRWITIYSRDGHTFALIAGLRLDTTDMRDGGAVGPRWYADGRETHGFDARHPAGW
;
A
#
# COMPACT_ATOMS: atom_id res chain seq x y z
N MET A 1 -65.04 -1.65 -31.25
CA MET A 1 -65.26 -2.39 -29.98
C MET A 1 -63.98 -2.30 -29.18
N SER A 2 -63.98 -1.41 -28.16
CA SER A 2 -62.84 -1.09 -27.33
C SER A 2 -62.73 -2.06 -26.18
N ALA A 3 -61.52 -2.54 -25.90
CA ALA A 3 -61.20 -3.26 -24.66
C ALA A 3 -60.17 -2.46 -23.85
N VAL A 4 -60.63 -1.94 -22.73
CA VAL A 4 -59.86 -1.17 -21.74
C VAL A 4 -59.18 -2.13 -20.82
N ASN A 5 -57.86 -1.91 -20.60
CA ASN A 5 -57.07 -2.69 -19.66
C ASN A 5 -56.85 -1.88 -18.37
N PRO A 6 -57.19 -2.33 -17.15
CA PRO A 6 -57.02 -1.57 -15.94
C PRO A 6 -55.59 -1.81 -15.35
N ARG A 7 -54.95 -0.69 -15.08
CA ARG A 7 -53.66 -0.63 -14.36
C ARG A 7 -53.88 -0.89 -12.88
N PHE A 8 -53.30 -1.94 -12.36
CA PHE A 8 -53.17 -2.15 -10.89
C PHE A 8 -51.93 -1.40 -10.37
N SER A 9 -52.18 -0.36 -9.60
CA SER A 9 -51.15 0.32 -8.79
C SER A 9 -51.09 -0.34 -7.42
N LEU A 10 -50.03 -1.07 -7.16
CA LEU A 10 -49.71 -1.57 -5.81
C LEU A 10 -48.95 -0.49 -5.05
N ARG A 11 -49.61 0.16 -4.10
CA ARG A 11 -48.97 1.08 -3.14
C ARG A 11 -48.40 0.26 -1.98
N LEU A 12 -47.09 0.17 -1.88
CA LEU A 12 -46.39 -0.39 -0.73
C LEU A 12 -46.31 0.69 0.36
N ALA A 13 -47.03 0.50 1.47
CA ALA A 13 -46.94 1.34 2.64
C ALA A 13 -45.72 0.87 3.48
N VAL A 14 -44.73 1.75 3.63
CA VAL A 14 -43.60 1.54 4.54
C VAL A 14 -43.98 2.15 5.90
N ALA A 15 -44.14 1.33 6.88
CA ALA A 15 -44.36 1.74 8.28
C ALA A 15 -42.99 2.08 8.90
N PHE A 16 -42.82 3.34 9.29
CA PHE A 16 -41.70 3.77 10.12
C PHE A 16 -41.97 3.42 11.56
N PHE A 17 -41.17 2.51 12.14
CA PHE A 17 -41.09 2.32 13.59
C PHE A 17 -39.97 3.25 14.11
N ALA A 18 -40.41 4.30 14.81
CA ALA A 18 -39.54 5.16 15.62
C ALA A 18 -39.33 4.49 16.98
N GLY A 19 -38.19 3.83 17.17
CA GLY A 19 -37.71 3.36 18.45
C GLY A 19 -36.85 4.42 19.13
N SER A 20 -37.40 5.15 20.09
CA SER A 20 -36.66 6.03 20.99
C SER A 20 -35.89 5.19 21.98
N VAL A 21 -34.58 5.22 21.93
CA VAL A 21 -33.69 4.72 22.99
C VAL A 21 -33.32 5.93 23.86
N ALA A 22 -33.89 5.98 25.07
CA ALA A 22 -33.49 6.93 26.09
C ALA A 22 -32.14 6.49 26.67
N VAL A 23 -31.13 7.34 26.56
CA VAL A 23 -29.86 7.17 27.27
C VAL A 23 -30.00 7.88 28.61
N GLU A 24 -30.11 7.12 29.70
CA GLU A 24 -30.00 7.65 31.05
C GLU A 24 -28.55 8.01 31.34
N MET A 25 -28.32 9.32 31.55
CA MET A 25 -27.09 9.82 32.16
C MET A 25 -27.19 9.59 33.69
N VAL A 26 -26.39 8.67 34.19
CA VAL A 26 -26.14 8.55 35.63
C VAL A 26 -25.07 9.57 36.01
N ASN A 27 -25.53 10.62 36.70
CA ASN A 27 -24.70 11.61 37.34
C ASN A 27 -24.35 11.09 38.75
N ALA A 28 -23.07 10.72 38.97
CA ALA A 28 -22.55 10.39 40.26
C ALA A 28 -21.68 11.53 40.78
N GLN A 29 -22.27 12.37 41.63
CA GLN A 29 -21.54 13.32 42.45
C GLN A 29 -21.33 12.73 43.85
N ASP A 30 -20.15 13.08 44.38
CA ASP A 30 -19.75 13.15 45.78
C ASP A 30 -19.58 11.88 46.61
N GLY A 31 -18.33 11.69 46.98
CA GLY A 31 -17.88 10.83 48.07
C GLY A 31 -16.46 11.20 48.51
N ARG A 32 -16.33 12.32 49.24
CA ARG A 32 -15.11 12.58 50.01
C ARG A 32 -14.95 11.56 51.11
N THR A 33 -13.84 10.87 51.18
CA THR A 33 -13.30 10.35 52.45
C THR A 33 -11.79 10.45 52.42
N ASP A 34 -11.28 11.25 53.36
CA ASP A 34 -9.89 11.36 53.77
C ASP A 34 -9.34 10.02 54.26
N ALA A 35 -8.25 9.55 53.68
CA ALA A 35 -7.40 8.58 54.36
C ALA A 35 -5.94 8.95 54.04
N ARG A 36 -5.30 9.55 55.06
CA ARG A 36 -3.86 9.76 55.13
C ARG A 36 -3.16 8.40 55.13
N GLY A 37 -2.34 8.18 54.11
CA GLY A 37 -1.38 7.08 54.07
C GLY A 37 -0.07 7.60 53.50
N SER A 38 0.76 8.13 54.37
CA SER A 38 2.11 8.54 54.10
C SER A 38 3.00 7.32 53.87
N PHE A 39 3.50 7.11 52.64
CA PHE A 39 4.71 6.34 52.39
C PHE A 39 5.69 7.23 51.64
N GLY A 40 6.48 7.94 52.42
CA GLY A 40 7.63 8.65 51.90
C GLY A 40 8.71 7.65 51.53
N VAL A 41 9.06 7.61 50.22
CA VAL A 41 10.30 7.01 49.77
C VAL A 41 11.31 8.16 49.71
N PRO A 42 12.43 8.12 50.46
CA PRO A 42 13.42 9.17 50.40
C PRO A 42 14.16 9.09 49.06
N LEU A 43 14.09 10.20 48.30
CA LEU A 43 14.97 10.44 47.16
C LEU A 43 16.40 10.58 47.65
N GLN A 44 17.26 9.64 47.34
CA GLN A 44 18.71 9.76 47.54
C GLN A 44 19.27 10.77 46.51
N PRO A 45 20.11 11.72 46.95
CA PRO A 45 20.75 12.61 46.01
C PRO A 45 21.81 11.83 45.22
N PHE A 46 21.73 11.92 43.90
CA PHE A 46 22.75 11.43 42.99
C PHE A 46 24.00 12.29 43.16
N SER A 47 25.04 11.74 43.78
CA SER A 47 26.37 12.35 43.78
C SER A 47 26.99 12.14 42.41
N LEU A 48 27.19 13.25 41.69
CA LEU A 48 28.07 13.29 40.53
C LEU A 48 29.52 13.10 41.00
N HIS A 49 30.01 11.86 40.90
CA HIS A 49 31.45 11.63 40.89
C HIS A 49 31.95 11.87 39.47
N GLU A 50 32.57 13.03 39.34
CA GLU A 50 33.43 13.39 38.23
C GLU A 50 34.67 12.49 38.27
N THR A 51 34.74 11.49 37.42
CA THR A 51 36.00 10.82 37.07
C THR A 51 36.31 11.16 35.63
N ALA A 52 37.16 12.17 35.48
CA ALA A 52 37.94 12.34 34.27
C ALA A 52 38.81 11.10 34.11
N ASP A 53 38.65 10.35 33.04
CA ASP A 53 39.81 9.84 32.29
C ASP A 53 39.40 9.12 30.99
N ALA A 54 40.19 9.42 29.94
CA ALA A 54 40.47 8.62 28.75
C ALA A 54 39.34 8.34 27.78
N SER A 55 39.06 9.30 26.92
CA SER A 55 38.52 9.01 25.60
C SER A 55 39.50 8.15 24.79
N PRO A 56 39.14 6.97 24.34
CA PRO A 56 39.93 6.25 23.35
C PRO A 56 39.86 7.01 22.01
N ARG A 57 41.05 7.44 21.58
CA ARG A 57 41.29 8.09 20.30
C ARG A 57 40.73 7.19 19.19
N ALA A 58 39.69 7.63 18.49
CA ALA A 58 39.14 6.91 17.36
C ALA A 58 40.22 6.80 16.28
N GLU A 59 40.65 5.57 16.01
CA GLU A 59 41.48 5.25 14.85
C GLU A 59 40.64 5.50 13.58
N PRO A 60 41.23 6.09 12.53
CA PRO A 60 40.52 6.32 11.29
C PRO A 60 40.19 4.96 10.63
N ILE A 61 38.90 4.73 10.39
CA ILE A 61 38.43 3.58 9.63
C ILE A 61 39.06 3.66 8.23
N ARG A 62 40.01 2.77 7.95
CA ARG A 62 40.53 2.58 6.59
C ARG A 62 39.41 1.95 5.76
N VAL A 63 38.76 2.77 4.96
CA VAL A 63 37.86 2.27 3.88
C VAL A 63 38.77 1.56 2.88
N ALA A 64 38.73 0.22 2.90
CA ALA A 64 39.37 -0.58 1.88
C ALA A 64 38.65 -0.32 0.55
N TYR A 65 39.29 0.37 -0.35
CA TYR A 65 38.86 0.46 -1.74
C TYR A 65 38.94 -0.93 -2.35
N TYR A 66 37.79 -1.54 -2.60
CA TYR A 66 37.68 -2.73 -3.42
C TYR A 66 37.97 -2.30 -4.88
N ALA A 67 39.15 -2.62 -5.36
CA ALA A 67 39.43 -2.55 -6.78
C ALA A 67 38.50 -3.51 -7.53
N PRO A 68 37.89 -3.10 -8.67
CA PRO A 68 37.06 -4.01 -9.44
C PRO A 68 37.94 -5.17 -9.95
N ARG A 69 37.62 -6.39 -9.51
CA ARG A 69 38.19 -7.60 -10.08
C ARG A 69 37.75 -7.67 -11.54
N THR A 70 38.68 -7.49 -12.46
CA THR A 70 38.48 -7.85 -13.86
C THR A 70 38.22 -9.36 -13.91
N GLN A 71 36.97 -9.73 -14.18
CA GLN A 71 36.62 -11.11 -14.48
C GLN A 71 37.28 -11.50 -15.82
N PRO A 72 37.92 -12.66 -15.92
CA PRO A 72 38.39 -13.17 -17.20
C PRO A 72 37.17 -13.35 -18.11
N ALA A 73 37.31 -12.89 -19.40
CA ALA A 73 36.28 -13.10 -20.40
C ALA A 73 35.99 -14.61 -20.51
N LEU A 74 34.78 -15.01 -20.17
CA LEU A 74 34.29 -16.36 -20.42
C LEU A 74 34.23 -16.56 -21.94
N ALA A 75 34.92 -17.59 -22.44
CA ALA A 75 34.78 -18.06 -23.81
C ALA A 75 33.30 -18.37 -24.10
N PRO A 76 32.80 -18.12 -25.33
CA PRO A 76 31.41 -18.43 -25.68
C PRO A 76 31.17 -19.92 -25.50
N ARG A 77 30.32 -20.27 -24.54
CA ARG A 77 29.80 -21.61 -24.34
C ARG A 77 28.84 -21.90 -25.48
N ALA A 78 29.00 -23.03 -26.15
CA ALA A 78 28.03 -23.48 -27.16
C ALA A 78 26.67 -23.62 -26.46
N GLU A 79 25.69 -22.80 -26.88
CA GLU A 79 24.32 -22.85 -26.42
C GLU A 79 23.73 -24.19 -26.85
N SER A 80 23.22 -24.97 -25.88
CA SER A 80 22.53 -26.23 -26.16
C SER A 80 21.06 -25.93 -26.46
N ALA A 81 20.42 -26.75 -27.29
CA ALA A 81 18.99 -26.61 -27.63
C ALA A 81 18.06 -26.64 -26.39
N GLU A 82 18.54 -27.11 -25.25
CA GLU A 82 17.83 -27.12 -23.98
C GLU A 82 17.81 -25.72 -23.33
N ASP A 83 18.91 -24.94 -23.43
CA ASP A 83 18.98 -23.56 -22.95
C ASP A 83 18.03 -22.64 -23.73
N ASP A 84 17.87 -22.89 -25.05
CA ASP A 84 16.90 -22.17 -25.89
C ASP A 84 15.45 -22.45 -25.50
N LEU A 85 15.14 -23.68 -25.05
CA LEU A 85 13.78 -24.06 -24.66
C LEU A 85 13.41 -23.44 -23.30
N GLU A 86 14.33 -23.42 -22.35
CA GLU A 86 14.13 -22.82 -21.03
C GLU A 86 14.04 -21.28 -21.15
N THR A 87 14.87 -20.66 -21.98
CA THR A 87 14.79 -19.24 -22.30
C THR A 87 13.46 -18.89 -22.98
N THR A 88 12.98 -19.70 -23.93
CA THR A 88 11.71 -19.50 -24.62
C THR A 88 10.51 -19.67 -23.69
N ASN A 89 10.57 -20.63 -22.76
CA ASN A 89 9.54 -20.80 -21.74
C ASN A 89 9.51 -19.65 -20.73
N ALA A 90 10.67 -19.19 -20.28
CA ALA A 90 10.81 -18.01 -19.43
C ALA A 90 10.26 -16.74 -20.12
N PHE A 91 10.56 -16.53 -21.42
CA PHE A 91 9.97 -15.44 -22.21
C PHE A 91 8.45 -15.58 -22.39
N ARG A 92 7.95 -16.80 -22.54
CA ARG A 92 6.51 -17.06 -22.65
C ARG A 92 5.78 -16.81 -21.31
N GLU A 93 6.37 -17.20 -20.17
CA GLU A 93 5.87 -16.88 -18.84
C GLU A 93 5.90 -15.38 -18.55
N ILE A 94 6.98 -14.69 -18.89
CA ILE A 94 7.11 -13.24 -18.77
C ILE A 94 6.03 -12.53 -19.59
N ASN A 95 5.75 -12.98 -20.82
CA ASN A 95 4.73 -12.39 -21.67
C ASN A 95 3.30 -12.74 -21.23
N SER A 96 3.05 -13.91 -20.67
CA SER A 96 1.73 -14.28 -20.13
C SER A 96 1.36 -13.47 -18.90
N ASN A 97 2.37 -12.98 -18.15
CA ASN A 97 2.20 -12.14 -16.98
C ASN A 97 2.14 -10.62 -17.29
N ARG A 98 2.26 -10.24 -18.58
CA ARG A 98 2.24 -8.82 -19.04
C ARG A 98 1.07 -8.53 -19.97
N PRO A 99 -0.18 -8.73 -19.52
CA PRO A 99 -1.34 -8.53 -20.38
C PRO A 99 -1.55 -7.05 -20.71
N VAL A 100 -1.96 -6.76 -21.93
CA VAL A 100 -2.22 -5.42 -22.44
C VAL A 100 -3.64 -5.31 -22.97
N VAL A 101 -4.26 -4.14 -22.83
CA VAL A 101 -5.53 -3.75 -23.44
C VAL A 101 -5.35 -2.48 -24.26
N VAL A 102 -6.10 -2.34 -25.35
CA VAL A 102 -6.07 -1.14 -26.19
C VAL A 102 -6.68 0.05 -25.42
N GLY A 103 -6.02 1.23 -25.52
CA GLY A 103 -6.51 2.49 -24.94
C GLY A 103 -5.59 3.04 -23.85
N ASP A 104 -6.15 3.96 -23.06
CA ASP A 104 -5.48 4.72 -22.01
C ASP A 104 -5.90 4.29 -20.58
N ARG A 105 -6.84 3.34 -20.45
CA ARG A 105 -7.32 2.82 -19.16
C ARG A 105 -7.02 1.34 -19.01
N ALA A 106 -6.55 0.97 -17.82
CA ALA A 106 -6.36 -0.42 -17.46
C ALA A 106 -7.72 -1.15 -17.31
N MET A 107 -7.71 -2.45 -17.57
CA MET A 107 -8.90 -3.30 -17.45
C MET A 107 -8.62 -4.44 -16.47
N LEU A 108 -9.56 -4.70 -15.58
CA LEU A 108 -9.50 -5.82 -14.65
C LEU A 108 -10.26 -7.02 -15.20
N ARG A 109 -9.59 -8.19 -15.32
CA ARG A 109 -10.19 -9.46 -15.72
C ARG A 109 -9.73 -10.58 -14.79
N ASN A 110 -10.64 -11.24 -14.12
CA ASN A 110 -10.34 -12.36 -13.20
C ASN A 110 -9.23 -12.02 -12.17
N GLY A 111 -9.25 -10.80 -11.61
CA GLY A 111 -8.27 -10.33 -10.65
C GLY A 111 -6.90 -9.97 -11.23
N ILE A 112 -6.73 -9.98 -12.55
CA ILE A 112 -5.51 -9.59 -13.27
C ILE A 112 -5.77 -8.26 -13.98
N ALA A 113 -4.91 -7.27 -13.71
CA ALA A 113 -4.94 -5.99 -14.39
C ALA A 113 -4.22 -6.07 -15.75
N TYR A 114 -4.89 -5.65 -16.80
CA TYR A 114 -4.37 -5.48 -18.14
C TYR A 114 -3.90 -4.04 -18.30
N ALA A 115 -2.61 -3.84 -18.60
CA ALA A 115 -2.07 -2.51 -18.75
C ALA A 115 -2.55 -1.86 -20.05
N PRO A 116 -2.87 -0.55 -20.07
CA PRO A 116 -3.31 0.12 -21.29
C PRO A 116 -2.14 0.30 -22.27
N SER A 117 -2.41 0.09 -23.56
CA SER A 117 -1.38 0.19 -24.62
C SER A 117 -0.74 1.58 -24.70
N GLN A 118 -1.52 2.63 -24.38
CA GLN A 118 -1.08 4.03 -24.44
C GLN A 118 -0.35 4.49 -23.17
N ALA A 119 -0.31 3.68 -22.11
CA ALA A 119 0.45 4.04 -20.93
C ALA A 119 1.95 3.96 -21.18
N PRO A 120 2.75 4.83 -20.56
CA PRO A 120 4.20 4.72 -20.54
C PRO A 120 4.65 3.38 -19.92
N ASP A 121 5.83 2.90 -20.27
CA ASP A 121 6.30 1.57 -19.87
C ASP A 121 6.45 1.41 -18.36
N ASN A 122 6.86 2.45 -17.65
CA ASN A 122 6.93 2.44 -16.18
C ASN A 122 5.54 2.25 -15.53
N ILE A 123 4.47 2.80 -16.09
CA ILE A 123 3.10 2.58 -15.62
C ILE A 123 2.67 1.14 -15.89
N LYS A 124 2.98 0.61 -17.08
CA LYS A 124 2.74 -0.80 -17.42
C LYS A 124 3.49 -1.73 -16.47
N ASN A 125 4.76 -1.42 -16.19
CA ASN A 125 5.59 -2.19 -15.25
C ASN A 125 4.99 -2.22 -13.85
N ALA A 126 4.51 -1.09 -13.33
CA ALA A 126 3.80 -1.04 -12.05
C ALA A 126 2.59 -1.98 -12.03
N ILE A 127 1.75 -1.94 -13.09
CA ILE A 127 0.55 -2.78 -13.19
C ILE A 127 0.91 -4.27 -13.21
N TRP A 128 1.88 -4.66 -14.03
CA TRP A 128 2.30 -6.06 -14.12
C TRP A 128 2.95 -6.56 -12.85
N ALA A 129 3.79 -5.75 -12.20
CA ALA A 129 4.40 -6.09 -10.92
C ALA A 129 3.33 -6.33 -9.85
N VAL A 130 2.34 -5.45 -9.72
CA VAL A 130 1.25 -5.61 -8.74
C VAL A 130 0.41 -6.86 -8.99
N ASN A 131 0.27 -7.33 -10.23
CA ASN A 131 -0.41 -8.60 -10.53
C ASN A 131 0.24 -9.79 -9.78
N THR A 132 1.52 -9.73 -9.45
CA THR A 132 2.23 -10.76 -8.68
C THR A 132 1.80 -10.79 -7.22
N LEU A 133 1.27 -9.67 -6.71
CA LEU A 133 0.82 -9.56 -5.32
C LEU A 133 -0.58 -10.12 -5.06
N ARG A 134 -1.34 -10.50 -6.10
CA ARG A 134 -2.76 -10.86 -5.99
C ARG A 134 -3.08 -12.00 -5.01
N ARG A 135 -2.10 -12.83 -4.66
CA ARG A 135 -2.23 -13.95 -3.71
C ARG A 135 -1.52 -13.70 -2.39
N LYS A 136 -0.82 -12.57 -2.26
CA LYS A 136 -0.12 -12.21 -1.03
C LYS A 136 -1.13 -11.84 0.05
N PRO A 137 -0.90 -12.21 1.32
CA PRO A 137 -1.75 -11.84 2.43
C PRO A 137 -1.54 -10.37 2.82
N TYR A 138 -2.51 -9.84 3.58
CA TYR A 138 -2.28 -8.62 4.34
C TYR A 138 -1.38 -8.96 5.54
N VAL A 139 -0.29 -8.20 5.69
CA VAL A 139 0.60 -8.25 6.85
C VAL A 139 0.88 -6.81 7.26
N TRP A 140 0.53 -6.45 8.48
CA TRP A 140 0.82 -5.11 9.00
C TRP A 140 2.32 -4.86 9.03
N GLY A 141 2.79 -3.72 8.47
CA GLY A 141 4.21 -3.44 8.28
C GLY A 141 4.88 -4.22 7.13
N GLY A 142 4.13 -5.07 6.42
CA GLY A 142 4.65 -5.83 5.29
C GLY A 142 4.95 -4.93 4.08
N GLY A 143 6.05 -5.24 3.38
CA GLY A 143 6.57 -4.45 2.26
C GLY A 143 7.42 -3.25 2.67
N HIS A 144 7.73 -3.07 3.97
CA HIS A 144 8.55 -1.95 4.45
C HIS A 144 10.01 -2.32 4.69
N GLY A 145 10.31 -3.56 5.06
CA GLY A 145 11.69 -4.06 5.19
C GLY A 145 12.32 -4.41 3.83
N SER A 146 11.50 -4.74 2.85
CA SER A 146 11.89 -5.07 1.49
C SER A 146 10.70 -4.91 0.55
N PHE A 147 10.95 -4.54 -0.72
CA PHE A 147 9.90 -4.59 -1.74
C PHE A 147 9.47 -6.02 -2.06
N ASN A 148 10.32 -7.03 -1.81
CA ASN A 148 9.97 -8.45 -1.95
C ASN A 148 9.70 -9.04 -0.56
N ASP A 149 8.41 -9.16 -0.20
CA ASP A 149 7.98 -9.62 1.10
C ASP A 149 6.95 -10.75 1.00
N TYR A 150 6.73 -11.46 2.10
CA TYR A 150 5.71 -12.49 2.20
C TYR A 150 4.30 -11.91 2.07
N GLY A 151 4.04 -10.77 2.67
CA GLY A 151 2.77 -10.06 2.64
C GLY A 151 2.97 -8.55 2.66
N TYR A 152 1.90 -7.80 2.46
CA TYR A 152 1.96 -6.34 2.33
C TYR A 152 0.84 -5.68 3.11
N ASP A 153 1.13 -4.55 3.73
CA ASP A 153 0.11 -3.61 4.16
C ASP A 153 -0.29 -2.63 3.04
N CYS A 154 -1.12 -1.66 3.36
CA CYS A 154 -1.64 -0.70 2.40
C CYS A 154 -0.53 0.14 1.73
N SER A 155 0.39 0.68 2.54
CA SER A 155 1.48 1.53 2.07
C SER A 155 2.63 0.71 1.46
N GLY A 156 2.88 -0.50 1.94
CA GLY A 156 3.82 -1.43 1.34
C GLY A 156 3.40 -1.85 -0.08
N ALA A 157 2.11 -2.10 -0.32
CA ALA A 157 1.60 -2.42 -1.65
C ALA A 157 1.73 -1.24 -2.64
N VAL A 158 1.45 -0.01 -2.17
CA VAL A 158 1.63 1.21 -2.99
C VAL A 158 3.11 1.46 -3.25
N SER A 159 3.97 1.30 -2.23
CA SER A 159 5.43 1.42 -2.39
C SER A 159 5.98 0.43 -3.42
N PHE A 160 5.52 -0.82 -3.39
CA PHE A 160 5.86 -1.83 -4.36
C PHE A 160 5.50 -1.39 -5.80
N ALA A 161 4.29 -0.90 -6.02
CA ALA A 161 3.86 -0.43 -7.34
C ALA A 161 4.75 0.72 -7.86
N LEU A 162 5.05 1.70 -7.00
CA LEU A 162 5.88 2.85 -7.35
C LEU A 162 7.33 2.47 -7.60
N HIS A 163 7.87 1.51 -6.84
CA HIS A 163 9.22 1.00 -7.06
C HIS A 163 9.37 0.38 -8.46
N TYR A 164 8.45 -0.50 -8.84
CA TYR A 164 8.48 -1.11 -10.18
C TYR A 164 8.14 -0.14 -11.32
N ALA A 165 7.56 1.01 -11.01
CA ALA A 165 7.46 2.14 -11.93
C ALA A 165 8.76 2.97 -12.01
N GLY A 166 9.79 2.70 -11.19
CA GLY A 166 10.99 3.53 -11.09
C GLY A 166 10.73 4.90 -10.47
N LEU A 167 9.73 5.01 -9.58
CA LEU A 167 9.28 6.26 -8.98
C LEU A 167 9.53 6.31 -7.46
N LEU A 168 10.07 5.23 -6.88
CA LEU A 168 10.35 5.13 -5.46
C LEU A 168 11.52 4.18 -5.19
N ASP A 169 12.54 4.66 -4.47
CA ASP A 169 13.75 3.89 -4.17
C ASP A 169 13.66 3.14 -2.83
N ALA A 170 12.85 3.62 -1.88
CA ALA A 170 12.64 3.00 -0.57
C ALA A 170 11.16 3.03 -0.18
N PRO A 171 10.64 2.00 0.53
CA PRO A 171 9.26 1.96 0.96
C PRO A 171 8.88 3.14 1.87
N LEU A 172 7.66 3.66 1.72
CA LEU A 172 7.13 4.76 2.51
C LEU A 172 5.92 4.31 3.34
N PRO A 173 5.81 4.73 4.61
CA PRO A 173 4.59 4.57 5.38
C PRO A 173 3.47 5.50 4.88
N SER A 174 2.21 5.19 5.25
CA SER A 174 1.04 5.94 4.78
C SER A 174 1.12 7.45 5.07
N ASN A 175 1.66 7.86 6.22
CA ASN A 175 1.81 9.27 6.56
C ASN A 175 2.79 10.04 5.66
N ASP A 176 3.83 9.37 5.15
CA ASP A 176 4.81 9.99 4.27
C ASP A 176 4.26 10.14 2.85
N PHE A 177 3.38 9.26 2.41
CA PHE A 177 2.64 9.42 1.16
C PHE A 177 1.80 10.70 1.10
N ARG A 178 1.38 11.25 2.24
CA ARG A 178 0.70 12.56 2.31
C ARG A 178 1.56 13.74 1.85
N ARG A 179 2.87 13.55 1.77
CA ARG A 179 3.85 14.55 1.28
C ARG A 179 4.55 14.13 -0.01
N TYR A 180 4.25 12.93 -0.51
CA TYR A 180 4.90 12.40 -1.71
C TYR A 180 4.54 13.20 -2.96
N GLY A 181 5.53 13.45 -3.83
CA GLY A 181 5.34 14.08 -5.14
C GLY A 181 4.60 15.42 -5.10
N LYS A 182 3.66 15.61 -6.03
CA LYS A 182 2.84 16.82 -6.16
C LYS A 182 1.44 16.62 -5.63
N ARG A 183 0.78 17.71 -5.24
CA ARG A 183 -0.62 17.71 -4.80
C ARG A 183 -1.58 17.48 -5.96
N GLY A 184 -2.66 16.76 -5.67
CA GLY A 184 -3.78 16.55 -6.59
C GLY A 184 -3.67 15.22 -7.32
N ARG A 185 -4.54 15.07 -8.32
CA ARG A 185 -4.64 13.85 -9.13
C ARG A 185 -3.60 13.88 -10.25
N GLY A 186 -2.94 12.76 -10.47
CA GLY A 186 -2.07 12.53 -11.62
C GLY A 186 -2.84 11.98 -12.82
N ARG A 187 -2.21 12.03 -13.97
CA ARG A 187 -2.76 11.45 -15.21
C ARG A 187 -2.84 9.91 -15.12
N TRP A 188 -1.76 9.29 -14.66
CA TRP A 188 -1.62 7.83 -14.66
C TRP A 188 -1.66 7.23 -13.26
N ILE A 189 -1.08 7.93 -12.27
CA ILE A 189 -1.04 7.48 -10.88
C ILE A 189 -1.58 8.59 -9.98
N THR A 190 -2.51 8.24 -9.12
CA THR A 190 -2.93 9.07 -7.99
C THR A 190 -2.87 8.23 -6.73
N ILE A 191 -2.11 8.70 -5.75
CA ILE A 191 -2.01 8.09 -4.43
C ILE A 191 -2.96 8.86 -3.51
N TYR A 192 -3.82 8.13 -2.83
CA TYR A 192 -4.71 8.66 -1.79
C TYR A 192 -4.22 8.18 -0.45
N SER A 193 -3.87 9.11 0.43
CA SER A 193 -3.33 8.78 1.74
C SER A 193 -3.97 9.61 2.85
N ARG A 194 -4.21 8.96 3.98
CA ARG A 194 -4.62 9.56 5.24
C ARG A 194 -3.88 8.87 6.39
N ASP A 195 -4.13 9.30 7.61
CA ASP A 195 -3.64 8.56 8.76
C ASP A 195 -4.16 7.12 8.75
N GLY A 196 -3.23 6.16 8.88
CA GLY A 196 -3.52 4.73 8.97
C GLY A 196 -3.96 4.04 7.66
N HIS A 197 -4.06 4.74 6.51
CA HIS A 197 -4.41 4.07 5.26
C HIS A 197 -3.94 4.79 4.00
N THR A 198 -3.52 3.98 3.01
CA THR A 198 -3.09 4.44 1.69
C THR A 198 -3.59 3.49 0.61
N PHE A 199 -4.01 4.02 -0.53
CA PHE A 199 -4.31 3.28 -1.74
C PHE A 199 -3.91 4.09 -2.97
N ALA A 200 -3.86 3.46 -4.14
CA ALA A 200 -3.53 4.15 -5.38
C ALA A 200 -4.56 3.87 -6.48
N LEU A 201 -4.80 4.87 -7.34
CA LEU A 201 -5.40 4.68 -8.65
C LEU A 201 -4.28 4.66 -9.69
N ILE A 202 -4.17 3.58 -10.45
CA ILE A 202 -3.17 3.41 -11.50
C ILE A 202 -3.89 3.09 -12.81
N ALA A 203 -3.77 4.00 -13.78
CA ALA A 203 -4.47 3.91 -15.08
C ALA A 203 -5.97 3.60 -14.93
N GLY A 204 -6.61 4.08 -13.85
CA GLY A 204 -8.03 3.94 -13.59
C GLY A 204 -8.44 2.74 -12.75
N LEU A 205 -7.55 1.80 -12.42
CA LEU A 205 -7.78 0.74 -11.46
C LEU A 205 -7.30 1.13 -10.05
N ARG A 206 -8.05 0.71 -9.04
CA ARG A 206 -7.68 0.92 -7.64
C ARG A 206 -6.85 -0.25 -7.12
N LEU A 207 -5.63 0.03 -6.65
CA LEU A 207 -4.82 -0.86 -5.85
C LEU A 207 -5.09 -0.58 -4.38
N ASP A 208 -5.62 -1.55 -3.66
CA ASP A 208 -6.01 -1.38 -2.26
C ASP A 208 -5.86 -2.70 -1.50
N THR A 209 -5.72 -2.61 -0.19
CA THR A 209 -5.70 -3.73 0.76
C THR A 209 -6.95 -3.77 1.64
N THR A 210 -7.98 -3.00 1.32
CA THR A 210 -9.26 -3.00 2.01
C THR A 210 -10.36 -3.52 1.07
N ASP A 211 -11.07 -4.57 1.46
CA ASP A 211 -12.31 -4.95 0.79
C ASP A 211 -13.43 -4.03 1.27
N MET A 212 -14.00 -3.25 0.34
CA MET A 212 -15.09 -2.31 0.65
C MET A 212 -16.43 -3.02 0.91
N ARG A 213 -16.56 -4.30 0.56
CA ARG A 213 -17.77 -5.09 0.77
C ARG A 213 -17.82 -5.58 2.21
N ASP A 214 -16.70 -6.10 2.70
CA ASP A 214 -16.61 -6.71 4.03
C ASP A 214 -15.93 -5.80 5.05
N GLY A 215 -15.36 -4.65 4.61
CA GLY A 215 -14.69 -3.68 5.47
C GLY A 215 -13.38 -4.18 6.12
N GLY A 216 -12.95 -5.39 5.77
CA GLY A 216 -11.77 -6.04 6.32
C GLY A 216 -10.49 -5.71 5.57
N ALA A 217 -9.35 -5.89 6.26
CA ALA A 217 -8.04 -5.88 5.63
C ALA A 217 -7.84 -7.17 4.83
N VAL A 218 -7.55 -7.01 3.55
CA VAL A 218 -7.20 -8.10 2.64
C VAL A 218 -5.82 -7.85 2.04
N GLY A 219 -5.17 -8.87 1.50
CA GLY A 219 -3.92 -8.65 0.78
C GLY A 219 -4.11 -7.72 -0.42
N PRO A 220 -3.03 -7.24 -1.05
CA PRO A 220 -3.10 -6.33 -2.20
C PRO A 220 -3.99 -6.87 -3.31
N ARG A 221 -4.94 -6.07 -3.78
CA ARG A 221 -5.90 -6.44 -4.83
C ARG A 221 -6.16 -5.26 -5.76
N TRP A 222 -6.50 -5.61 -7.00
CA TRP A 222 -7.06 -4.68 -7.95
C TRP A 222 -8.57 -4.62 -7.85
N TYR A 223 -9.12 -3.42 -7.97
CA TYR A 223 -10.55 -3.16 -8.02
C TYR A 223 -10.87 -2.26 -9.22
N ALA A 224 -11.95 -2.57 -9.94
CA ALA A 224 -12.43 -1.77 -11.06
C ALA A 224 -13.24 -0.55 -10.58
N ASP A 225 -13.83 -0.64 -9.41
CA ASP A 225 -14.63 0.39 -8.77
C ASP A 225 -13.75 1.30 -7.90
N GLY A 226 -14.13 2.57 -7.86
CA GLY A 226 -13.53 3.56 -6.96
C GLY A 226 -13.96 3.35 -5.52
N ARG A 227 -13.42 4.18 -4.64
CA ARG A 227 -13.86 4.30 -3.24
C ARG A 227 -14.02 5.78 -2.89
N GLU A 228 -14.72 6.05 -1.79
CA GLU A 228 -14.79 7.39 -1.20
C GLU A 228 -13.38 7.91 -0.87
N THR A 229 -13.11 9.14 -1.31
CA THR A 229 -11.80 9.78 -1.15
C THR A 229 -11.81 10.96 -0.17
N HIS A 230 -12.97 11.25 0.43
CA HIS A 230 -13.07 12.28 1.45
C HIS A 230 -12.15 11.98 2.64
N GLY A 231 -11.42 12.98 3.10
CA GLY A 231 -10.42 12.83 4.17
C GLY A 231 -9.08 12.21 3.75
N PHE A 232 -8.88 11.98 2.44
CA PHE A 232 -7.59 11.57 1.90
C PHE A 232 -6.88 12.76 1.23
N ASP A 233 -5.57 12.86 1.44
CA ASP A 233 -4.69 13.69 0.63
C ASP A 233 -4.43 12.99 -0.71
N ALA A 234 -4.72 13.66 -1.82
CA ALA A 234 -4.39 13.18 -3.16
C ALA A 234 -2.98 13.64 -3.56
N ARG A 235 -2.16 12.71 -4.02
CA ARG A 235 -0.77 12.93 -4.44
C ARG A 235 -0.47 12.19 -5.74
N HIS A 236 0.49 12.70 -6.50
CA HIS A 236 0.98 12.02 -7.70
C HIS A 236 2.48 12.25 -7.87
N PRO A 237 3.21 11.32 -8.50
CA PRO A 237 4.60 11.53 -8.87
C PRO A 237 4.74 12.72 -9.81
N ALA A 238 5.84 13.48 -9.71
CA ALA A 238 6.09 14.61 -10.61
C ALA A 238 6.18 14.11 -12.07
N GLY A 239 5.40 14.73 -12.97
CA GLY A 239 5.36 14.36 -14.39
C GLY A 239 4.35 13.27 -14.77
N TRP A 240 3.59 12.74 -13.84
CA TRP A 240 2.69 11.59 -14.07
C TRP A 240 1.21 11.83 -13.76
#